data_af9c150b1d92249838fc430925eb038f
#
_entry.id   af9c150b1d92249838fc430925eb038f
#
_cell.length_a   1.000
_cell.length_b   1.000
_cell.length_c   1.000
_cell.angle_alpha   90.00
_cell.angle_beta   90.00
_cell.angle_gamma   90.00
#
_symmetry.space_group_name_H-M   'P 1'
#
loop_
_entity.id
_entity.type
_entity.pdbx_description
1 polymer ?
#
loop_
_entity_poly.entity_id
_entity_poly.type
_entity_poly.pdbx_seq_one_letter_code
_entity_poly.pdbx_strand_id
1 'polypeptide(L)'
;DSSPSRGLGDVYKRQLLTKEYELPKEKLLVTIFHDDTEAENLWKKISGLSDKKIIKISTSDNFWSMGDTGPCGPCSEIFYDHGPSIEGGPPGSKNEDGDRFIEIWNLVFMQFEQISKNERVNLPKPSIDTGMGLERISAVLQNTHNNYETDMMKDLVEASSLVTGVEKTKDNIVSHRVVADHLRSISFLIAEGVLPSNEGRGYVLRLSLIHI
;
A
#
# COMPACT_ATOMS: atom_id res chain seq x y z
N ASP A 1 -20.82 2.47 -19.55
CA ASP A 1 -19.65 2.31 -20.44
C ASP A 1 -18.46 1.98 -19.55
N SER A 2 -18.19 0.69 -19.42
CA SER A 2 -17.03 0.21 -18.66
C SER A 2 -15.79 0.80 -19.32
N SER A 3 -15.16 1.70 -18.62
CA SER A 3 -14.08 2.51 -19.16
C SER A 3 -12.97 1.60 -19.69
N PRO A 4 -12.59 1.68 -20.99
CA PRO A 4 -11.47 0.92 -21.54
C PRO A 4 -10.16 1.12 -20.77
N SER A 5 -10.04 2.23 -20.03
CA SER A 5 -8.92 2.54 -19.17
C SER A 5 -8.75 1.58 -17.98
N ARG A 6 -9.86 1.03 -17.44
CA ARG A 6 -9.79 0.10 -16.32
C ARG A 6 -9.07 -1.20 -16.68
N GLY A 7 -9.49 -1.84 -17.80
CA GLY A 7 -8.83 -3.06 -18.28
C GLY A 7 -7.40 -2.83 -18.78
N LEU A 8 -7.12 -1.70 -19.40
CA LEU A 8 -5.78 -1.37 -19.90
C LEU A 8 -4.78 -1.16 -18.74
N GLY A 9 -5.21 -0.44 -17.69
CA GLY A 9 -4.42 -0.26 -16.48
C GLY A 9 -4.00 -1.59 -15.84
N ASP A 10 -4.91 -2.53 -15.74
CA ASP A 10 -4.65 -3.85 -15.13
C ASP A 10 -3.67 -4.70 -15.98
N VAL A 11 -3.72 -4.59 -17.31
CA VAL A 11 -2.77 -5.28 -18.20
C VAL A 11 -1.34 -4.77 -17.97
N TYR A 12 -1.13 -3.46 -17.94
CA TYR A 12 0.20 -2.88 -17.71
C TYR A 12 0.76 -3.25 -16.32
N LYS A 13 -0.07 -3.21 -15.30
CA LYS A 13 0.34 -3.55 -13.93
C LYS A 13 0.73 -5.01 -13.81
N ARG A 14 -0.04 -5.92 -14.42
CA ARG A 14 0.33 -7.31 -14.49
C ARG A 14 1.65 -7.52 -15.22
N GLN A 15 1.88 -6.83 -16.34
CA GLN A 15 3.13 -6.94 -17.10
C GLN A 15 4.31 -6.45 -16.28
N LEU A 16 4.19 -5.32 -15.59
CA LEU A 16 5.25 -4.81 -14.72
C LEU A 16 5.62 -5.83 -13.64
N LEU A 17 4.66 -6.36 -12.90
CA LEU A 17 4.94 -7.30 -11.82
C LEU A 17 5.46 -8.65 -12.31
N THR A 18 4.90 -9.21 -13.40
CA THR A 18 5.18 -10.59 -13.78
C THR A 18 6.19 -10.76 -14.92
N LYS A 19 6.52 -9.68 -15.65
CA LYS A 19 7.51 -9.71 -16.74
C LYS A 19 8.73 -8.87 -16.43
N GLU A 20 8.54 -7.62 -15.98
CA GLU A 20 9.66 -6.72 -15.70
C GLU A 20 10.29 -7.02 -14.34
N TYR A 21 9.45 -7.24 -13.31
CA TYR A 21 9.91 -7.60 -11.97
C TYR A 21 10.03 -9.11 -11.75
N GLU A 22 9.56 -9.92 -12.73
CA GLU A 22 9.64 -11.38 -12.72
C GLU A 22 9.06 -12.04 -11.46
N LEU A 23 8.08 -11.38 -10.81
CA LEU A 23 7.44 -11.95 -9.62
C LEU A 23 6.65 -13.22 -9.95
N PRO A 24 6.82 -14.30 -9.19
CA PRO A 24 6.10 -15.55 -9.40
C PRO A 24 4.59 -15.35 -9.26
N LYS A 25 3.81 -15.72 -10.28
CA LYS A 25 2.34 -15.55 -10.27
C LYS A 25 1.67 -16.30 -9.13
N GLU A 26 2.21 -17.43 -8.75
CA GLU A 26 1.71 -18.25 -7.65
C GLU A 26 1.82 -17.57 -6.29
N LYS A 27 2.68 -16.55 -6.16
CA LYS A 27 2.80 -15.72 -4.97
C LYS A 27 1.93 -14.47 -4.97
N LEU A 28 1.27 -14.19 -6.10
CA LEU A 28 0.36 -13.05 -6.21
C LEU A 28 -1.08 -13.45 -5.90
N LEU A 29 -1.80 -12.59 -5.22
CA LEU A 29 -3.23 -12.63 -5.04
C LEU A 29 -3.81 -11.21 -5.09
N VAL A 30 -5.12 -11.11 -5.30
CA VAL A 30 -5.82 -9.84 -5.45
C VAL A 30 -7.02 -9.80 -4.51
N THR A 31 -7.23 -8.68 -3.85
CA THR A 31 -8.49 -8.38 -3.18
C THR A 31 -9.35 -7.47 -4.05
N ILE A 32 -10.65 -7.61 -3.92
CA ILE A 32 -11.65 -6.77 -4.58
C ILE A 32 -12.76 -6.44 -3.60
N PHE A 33 -13.45 -5.32 -3.80
CA PHE A 33 -14.65 -5.04 -3.04
C PHE A 33 -15.74 -6.09 -3.36
N HIS A 34 -16.46 -6.53 -2.36
CA HIS A 34 -17.31 -7.74 -2.42
C HIS A 34 -18.38 -7.75 -3.52
N ASP A 35 -18.91 -6.60 -3.90
CA ASP A 35 -19.94 -6.45 -4.95
C ASP A 35 -19.39 -5.88 -6.28
N ASP A 36 -18.06 -5.64 -6.38
CA ASP A 36 -17.42 -5.20 -7.63
C ASP A 36 -17.24 -6.37 -8.62
N THR A 37 -18.34 -6.76 -9.26
CA THR A 37 -18.35 -7.84 -10.26
C THR A 37 -17.55 -7.51 -11.52
N GLU A 38 -17.41 -6.23 -11.86
CA GLU A 38 -16.59 -5.79 -12.98
C GLU A 38 -15.11 -6.08 -12.71
N ALA A 39 -14.60 -5.70 -11.54
CA ALA A 39 -13.23 -5.99 -11.14
C ALA A 39 -12.98 -7.51 -11.10
N GLU A 40 -13.90 -8.30 -10.55
CA GLU A 40 -13.79 -9.76 -10.53
C GLU A 40 -13.58 -10.33 -11.95
N ASN A 41 -14.43 -9.94 -12.89
CA ASN A 41 -14.38 -10.43 -14.26
C ASN A 41 -13.10 -9.97 -14.99
N LEU A 42 -12.68 -8.74 -14.78
CA LEU A 42 -11.45 -8.21 -15.35
C LEU A 42 -10.21 -8.94 -14.80
N TRP A 43 -10.13 -9.15 -13.49
CA TRP A 43 -9.03 -9.87 -12.87
C TRP A 43 -8.93 -11.31 -13.37
N LYS A 44 -10.04 -12.04 -13.44
CA LYS A 44 -10.09 -13.40 -14.02
C LYS A 44 -9.57 -13.42 -15.45
N LYS A 45 -10.02 -12.50 -16.29
CA LYS A 45 -9.63 -12.40 -17.70
C LYS A 45 -8.17 -12.00 -17.90
N ILE A 46 -7.66 -11.04 -17.13
CA ILE A 46 -6.36 -10.41 -17.35
C ILE A 46 -5.24 -11.14 -16.62
N SER A 47 -5.43 -11.47 -15.35
CA SER A 47 -4.37 -12.04 -14.52
C SER A 47 -4.13 -13.52 -14.78
N GLY A 48 -5.19 -14.26 -15.17
CA GLY A 48 -5.15 -15.71 -15.20
C GLY A 48 -4.98 -16.35 -13.83
N LEU A 49 -5.28 -15.60 -12.75
CA LEU A 49 -5.33 -16.13 -11.40
C LEU A 49 -6.54 -17.05 -11.23
N SER A 50 -6.42 -18.07 -10.40
CA SER A 50 -7.55 -18.91 -10.01
C SER A 50 -8.52 -18.12 -9.12
N ASP A 51 -9.78 -18.54 -9.08
CA ASP A 51 -10.80 -17.90 -8.23
C ASP A 51 -10.39 -17.82 -6.75
N LYS A 52 -9.59 -18.78 -6.28
CA LYS A 52 -9.05 -18.78 -4.91
C LYS A 52 -8.04 -17.67 -4.62
N LYS A 53 -7.51 -17.05 -5.66
CA LYS A 53 -6.54 -15.94 -5.59
C LYS A 53 -7.21 -14.58 -5.78
N ILE A 54 -8.52 -14.52 -5.97
CA ILE A 54 -9.31 -13.29 -6.05
C ILE A 54 -10.25 -13.29 -4.85
N ILE A 55 -9.90 -12.53 -3.83
CA ILE A 55 -10.55 -12.53 -2.52
C ILE A 55 -11.52 -11.35 -2.46
N LYS A 56 -12.76 -11.62 -2.05
CA LYS A 56 -13.80 -10.59 -1.86
C LYS A 56 -13.77 -10.08 -0.44
N ILE A 57 -13.60 -8.78 -0.29
CA ILE A 57 -13.57 -8.10 1.00
C ILE A 57 -14.82 -7.23 1.14
N SER A 58 -15.56 -7.40 2.23
CA SER A 58 -16.79 -6.66 2.51
C SER A 58 -16.61 -5.44 3.42
N THR A 59 -15.44 -5.28 3.99
CA THR A 59 -15.08 -4.17 4.86
C THR A 59 -14.69 -2.93 4.05
N SER A 60 -14.41 -1.83 4.74
CA SER A 60 -13.91 -0.59 4.12
C SER A 60 -12.52 -0.71 3.49
N ASP A 61 -11.80 -1.80 3.72
CA ASP A 61 -10.43 -1.98 3.26
C ASP A 61 -10.35 -1.95 1.72
N ASN A 62 -11.34 -2.55 1.04
CA ASN A 62 -11.44 -2.45 -0.42
C ASN A 62 -12.44 -1.38 -0.91
N PHE A 63 -12.72 -0.36 -0.08
CA PHE A 63 -13.48 0.81 -0.49
C PHE A 63 -12.80 2.09 -0.02
N TRP A 64 -12.10 2.74 -0.94
CA TRP A 64 -11.34 3.95 -0.66
C TRP A 64 -12.22 5.20 -0.61
N SER A 65 -11.94 6.09 0.32
CA SER A 65 -12.55 7.42 0.44
C SER A 65 -11.48 8.47 0.72
N MET A 66 -11.59 9.62 0.08
CA MET A 66 -10.66 10.74 0.29
C MET A 66 -10.76 11.32 1.71
N GLY A 67 -11.91 11.15 2.36
CA GLY A 67 -12.23 11.64 3.70
C GLY A 67 -13.72 11.54 3.95
N ASP A 68 -14.24 12.38 4.83
CA ASP A 68 -15.69 12.46 5.12
C ASP A 68 -16.51 12.90 3.89
N THR A 69 -15.89 13.68 3.01
CA THR A 69 -16.43 14.13 1.72
C THR A 69 -15.36 14.06 0.65
N GLY A 70 -15.79 13.97 -0.61
CA GLY A 70 -14.91 13.91 -1.78
C GLY A 70 -14.99 12.61 -2.55
N PRO A 71 -14.11 12.42 -3.54
CA PRO A 71 -14.10 11.21 -4.37
C PRO A 71 -13.94 9.94 -3.56
N CYS A 72 -14.68 8.90 -3.95
CA CYS A 72 -14.59 7.58 -3.33
C CYS A 72 -14.98 6.48 -4.33
N GLY A 73 -14.68 5.23 -3.98
CA GLY A 73 -15.08 4.09 -4.79
C GLY A 73 -14.37 2.80 -4.37
N PRO A 74 -14.79 1.67 -4.97
CA PRO A 74 -14.16 0.40 -4.70
C PRO A 74 -12.70 0.40 -5.13
N CYS A 75 -11.89 -0.42 -4.50
CA CYS A 75 -10.51 -0.63 -4.88
C CYS A 75 -10.17 -2.12 -5.02
N SER A 76 -9.11 -2.39 -5.76
CA SER A 76 -8.48 -3.69 -5.85
C SER A 76 -7.04 -3.57 -5.38
N GLU A 77 -6.59 -4.50 -4.58
CA GLU A 77 -5.25 -4.52 -4.04
C GLU A 77 -4.51 -5.77 -4.50
N ILE A 78 -3.25 -5.63 -4.81
CA ILE A 78 -2.38 -6.74 -5.18
C ILE A 78 -1.49 -7.05 -4.00
N PHE A 79 -1.54 -8.30 -3.55
CA PHE A 79 -0.73 -8.82 -2.45
C PHE A 79 0.33 -9.78 -2.94
N TYR A 80 1.43 -9.83 -2.22
CA TYR A 80 2.49 -10.81 -2.39
C TYR A 80 2.57 -11.74 -1.17
N ASP A 81 2.60 -13.05 -1.42
CA ASP A 81 2.78 -14.10 -0.41
C ASP A 81 4.26 -14.41 -0.23
N HIS A 82 4.85 -14.01 0.88
CA HIS A 82 6.24 -14.33 1.23
C HIS A 82 6.47 -15.83 1.48
N GLY A 83 5.39 -16.58 1.66
CA GLY A 83 5.44 -18.03 1.85
C GLY A 83 5.23 -18.47 3.30
N PRO A 84 5.10 -19.80 3.50
CA PRO A 84 4.63 -20.36 4.77
C PRO A 84 5.63 -20.26 5.93
N SER A 85 6.85 -19.81 5.69
CA SER A 85 7.84 -19.57 6.74
C SER A 85 7.60 -18.25 7.49
N ILE A 86 6.78 -17.36 6.94
CA ILE A 86 6.38 -16.10 7.55
C ILE A 86 4.98 -16.26 8.14
N GLU A 87 4.79 -15.75 9.34
CA GLU A 87 3.49 -15.79 10.03
C GLU A 87 2.48 -14.87 9.35
N GLY A 88 1.23 -15.32 9.24
CA GLY A 88 0.12 -14.57 8.69
C GLY A 88 -0.79 -15.38 7.78
N GLY A 89 -2.00 -14.88 7.59
CA GLY A 89 -3.03 -15.43 6.70
C GLY A 89 -3.34 -14.51 5.54
N PRO A 90 -4.06 -15.01 4.51
CA PRO A 90 -4.48 -14.17 3.41
C PRO A 90 -5.46 -13.07 3.88
N PRO A 91 -5.55 -11.94 3.14
CA PRO A 91 -6.50 -10.88 3.42
C PRO A 91 -7.92 -11.40 3.64
N GLY A 92 -8.66 -10.83 4.59
CA GLY A 92 -9.99 -11.27 5.00
C GLY A 92 -9.98 -12.49 5.92
N SER A 93 -8.82 -13.04 6.30
CA SER A 93 -8.72 -14.14 7.24
C SER A 93 -8.47 -13.65 8.67
N LYS A 94 -8.71 -14.55 9.65
CA LYS A 94 -8.51 -14.22 11.07
C LYS A 94 -7.07 -13.80 11.44
N ASN A 95 -6.09 -14.21 10.65
CA ASN A 95 -4.66 -13.99 10.90
C ASN A 95 -4.04 -13.08 9.82
N GLU A 96 -4.81 -12.17 9.23
CA GLU A 96 -4.36 -11.27 8.17
C GLU A 96 -3.31 -10.24 8.62
N ASP A 97 -3.27 -9.91 9.90
CA ASP A 97 -2.32 -8.95 10.48
C ASP A 97 -0.85 -9.39 10.46
N GLY A 98 -0.56 -10.62 10.02
CA GLY A 98 0.81 -11.12 9.94
C GLY A 98 1.56 -10.62 8.70
N ASP A 99 2.90 -10.74 8.73
CA ASP A 99 3.80 -10.21 7.69
C ASP A 99 3.88 -11.08 6.41
N ARG A 100 3.16 -12.19 6.36
CA ARG A 100 3.24 -13.11 5.23
C ARG A 100 2.68 -12.53 3.94
N PHE A 101 1.49 -11.92 4.03
CA PHE A 101 0.81 -11.32 2.87
C PHE A 101 0.94 -9.82 2.93
N ILE A 102 1.72 -9.24 2.04
CA ILE A 102 1.92 -7.80 1.98
C ILE A 102 1.22 -7.20 0.77
N GLU A 103 0.39 -6.17 0.98
CA GLU A 103 -0.13 -5.34 -0.10
C GLU A 103 1.01 -4.59 -0.75
N ILE A 104 1.23 -4.80 -2.05
CA ILE A 104 2.27 -4.13 -2.82
C ILE A 104 1.72 -3.03 -3.73
N TRP A 105 0.46 -3.12 -4.13
CA TRP A 105 -0.14 -2.16 -5.06
C TRP A 105 -1.64 -2.04 -4.84
N ASN A 106 -2.16 -0.81 -4.79
CA ASN A 106 -3.57 -0.50 -4.70
C ASN A 106 -4.06 0.18 -5.99
N LEU A 107 -5.23 -0.20 -6.47
CA LEU A 107 -5.94 0.37 -7.61
C LEU A 107 -7.29 0.90 -7.14
N VAL A 108 -7.46 2.21 -7.14
CA VAL A 108 -8.68 2.88 -6.69
C VAL A 108 -9.53 3.27 -7.89
N PHE A 109 -10.79 2.84 -7.89
CA PHE A 109 -11.78 3.14 -8.93
C PHE A 109 -12.75 4.19 -8.42
N MET A 110 -12.36 5.46 -8.51
CA MET A 110 -13.22 6.58 -8.07
C MET A 110 -14.43 6.70 -8.99
N GLN A 111 -15.55 6.21 -8.54
CA GLN A 111 -16.83 6.21 -9.26
C GLN A 111 -17.83 7.18 -8.66
N PHE A 112 -17.62 7.54 -7.39
CA PHE A 112 -18.57 8.30 -6.60
C PHE A 112 -17.92 9.53 -5.98
N GLU A 113 -18.75 10.48 -5.59
CA GLU A 113 -18.41 11.60 -4.72
C GLU A 113 -19.29 11.54 -3.49
N GLN A 114 -18.68 11.48 -2.31
CA GLN A 114 -19.35 11.60 -1.02
C GLN A 114 -19.59 13.08 -0.75
N ILE A 115 -20.84 13.51 -0.81
CA ILE A 115 -21.25 14.91 -0.58
C ILE A 115 -21.40 15.17 0.93
N SER A 116 -21.95 14.20 1.64
CA SER A 116 -22.13 14.24 3.09
C SER A 116 -22.11 12.82 3.65
N LYS A 117 -22.17 12.67 4.97
CA LYS A 117 -22.18 11.34 5.61
C LYS A 117 -23.21 10.36 5.03
N ASN A 118 -24.34 10.88 4.55
CA ASN A 118 -25.48 10.06 4.09
C ASN A 118 -25.80 10.26 2.61
N GLU A 119 -25.02 11.04 1.88
CA GLU A 119 -25.29 11.37 0.48
C GLU A 119 -24.07 11.10 -0.39
N ARG A 120 -24.27 10.23 -1.38
CA ARG A 120 -23.27 9.85 -2.38
C ARG A 120 -23.88 9.97 -3.76
N VAL A 121 -23.14 10.56 -4.69
CA VAL A 121 -23.55 10.72 -6.09
C VAL A 121 -22.51 10.09 -7.01
N ASN A 122 -22.92 9.75 -8.22
CA ASN A 122 -21.98 9.26 -9.23
C ASN A 122 -21.11 10.40 -9.76
N LEU A 123 -19.83 10.17 -9.93
CA LEU A 123 -18.97 11.10 -10.65
C LEU A 123 -19.35 11.14 -12.12
N PRO A 124 -19.43 12.33 -12.74
CA PRO A 124 -19.72 12.47 -14.19
C PRO A 124 -18.67 11.76 -15.07
N LYS A 125 -17.43 11.69 -14.59
CA LYS A 125 -16.31 10.96 -15.20
C LYS A 125 -15.63 10.14 -14.12
N PRO A 126 -15.88 8.83 -14.05
CA PRO A 126 -15.09 7.94 -13.20
C PRO A 126 -13.61 8.01 -13.56
N SER A 127 -12.75 7.95 -12.56
CA SER A 127 -11.30 7.98 -12.73
C SER A 127 -10.64 6.84 -11.97
N ILE A 128 -9.41 6.54 -12.35
CA ILE A 128 -8.60 5.50 -11.71
C ILE A 128 -7.35 6.16 -11.17
N ASP A 129 -7.07 5.90 -9.91
CA ASP A 129 -5.79 6.22 -9.29
C ASP A 129 -5.10 4.95 -8.82
N THR A 130 -3.80 5.01 -8.58
CA THR A 130 -3.05 3.84 -8.16
C THR A 130 -1.84 4.24 -7.32
N GLY A 131 -1.59 3.46 -6.27
CA GLY A 131 -0.45 3.64 -5.39
C GLY A 131 0.30 2.32 -5.19
N MET A 132 1.62 2.35 -5.41
CA MET A 132 2.52 1.25 -5.10
C MET A 132 3.42 1.64 -3.94
N GLY A 133 3.51 0.81 -2.91
CA GLY A 133 4.41 1.03 -1.79
C GLY A 133 5.86 0.80 -2.21
N LEU A 134 6.67 1.87 -2.31
CA LEU A 134 8.07 1.77 -2.74
C LEU A 134 8.86 0.81 -1.84
N GLU A 135 8.73 0.95 -0.54
CA GLU A 135 9.43 0.10 0.43
C GLU A 135 8.96 -1.34 0.36
N ARG A 136 7.65 -1.56 0.21
CA ARG A 136 7.06 -2.89 0.11
C ARG A 136 7.52 -3.63 -1.14
N ILE A 137 7.46 -3.00 -2.32
CA ILE A 137 7.93 -3.62 -3.55
C ILE A 137 9.45 -3.81 -3.54
N SER A 138 10.21 -2.88 -2.96
CA SER A 138 11.67 -3.02 -2.79
C SER A 138 12.02 -4.21 -1.90
N ALA A 139 11.30 -4.40 -0.79
CA ALA A 139 11.49 -5.55 0.09
C ALA A 139 11.23 -6.87 -0.66
N VAL A 140 10.14 -6.96 -1.41
CA VAL A 140 9.81 -8.14 -2.23
C VAL A 140 10.92 -8.44 -3.24
N LEU A 141 11.40 -7.43 -3.97
CA LEU A 141 12.45 -7.57 -4.98
C LEU A 141 13.83 -7.93 -4.37
N GLN A 142 14.08 -7.50 -3.13
CA GLN A 142 15.30 -7.83 -2.37
C GLN A 142 15.15 -9.12 -1.55
N ASN A 143 14.06 -9.87 -1.73
CA ASN A 143 13.78 -11.13 -1.04
C ASN A 143 13.75 -11.00 0.51
N THR A 144 13.27 -9.89 1.03
CA THR A 144 12.98 -9.70 2.45
C THR A 144 11.49 -9.39 2.66
N HIS A 145 10.96 -9.73 3.84
CA HIS A 145 9.61 -9.35 4.27
C HIS A 145 9.61 -8.10 5.14
N ASN A 146 10.79 -7.58 5.48
CA ASN A 146 10.97 -6.45 6.37
C ASN A 146 11.48 -5.23 5.59
N ASN A 147 10.68 -4.16 5.53
CA ASN A 147 11.03 -2.93 4.84
C ASN A 147 12.34 -2.29 5.33
N TYR A 148 12.67 -2.47 6.62
CA TYR A 148 13.89 -1.94 7.22
C TYR A 148 15.16 -2.74 6.87
N GLU A 149 15.00 -3.90 6.23
CA GLU A 149 16.13 -4.70 5.70
C GLU A 149 16.44 -4.39 4.23
N THR A 150 15.65 -3.52 3.59
CA THR A 150 15.99 -3.00 2.26
C THR A 150 17.24 -2.14 2.33
N ASP A 151 17.99 -2.06 1.23
CA ASP A 151 19.26 -1.32 1.14
C ASP A 151 19.11 0.11 1.68
N MET A 152 18.17 0.88 1.15
CA MET A 152 17.94 2.28 1.54
C MET A 152 17.58 2.42 3.02
N MET A 153 16.65 1.62 3.53
CA MET A 153 16.21 1.75 4.93
C MET A 153 17.28 1.24 5.90
N LYS A 154 18.01 0.21 5.52
CA LYS A 154 19.12 -0.31 6.31
C LYS A 154 20.22 0.72 6.49
N ASP A 155 20.57 1.46 5.43
CA ASP A 155 21.56 2.53 5.50
C ASP A 155 21.10 3.68 6.44
N LEU A 156 19.81 4.03 6.43
CA LEU A 156 19.26 5.03 7.35
C LEU A 156 19.28 4.56 8.81
N VAL A 157 18.94 3.29 9.06
CA VAL A 157 19.02 2.68 10.39
C VAL A 157 20.48 2.64 10.88
N GLU A 158 21.43 2.33 10.01
CA GLU A 158 22.86 2.37 10.33
C GLU A 158 23.34 3.77 10.66
N ALA A 159 22.97 4.75 9.83
CA ALA A 159 23.28 6.17 10.06
C ALA A 159 22.73 6.67 11.39
N SER A 160 21.51 6.25 11.78
CA SER A 160 20.92 6.56 13.08
C SER A 160 21.81 6.10 14.24
N SER A 161 22.37 4.89 14.16
CA SER A 161 23.27 4.36 15.18
C SER A 161 24.60 5.15 15.24
N LEU A 162 25.18 5.46 14.08
CA LEU A 162 26.44 6.22 14.01
C LEU A 162 26.29 7.64 14.56
N VAL A 163 25.25 8.35 14.18
CA VAL A 163 25.04 9.75 14.58
C VAL A 163 24.70 9.88 16.06
N THR A 164 23.89 8.95 16.59
CA THR A 164 23.53 8.98 18.02
C THR A 164 24.60 8.41 18.94
N GLY A 165 25.57 7.66 18.40
CA GLY A 165 26.54 6.93 19.19
C GLY A 165 25.93 5.77 20.01
N VAL A 166 24.69 5.38 19.70
CA VAL A 166 23.96 4.29 20.36
C VAL A 166 24.02 3.05 19.47
N GLU A 167 24.68 2.01 19.95
CA GLU A 167 24.77 0.74 19.24
C GLU A 167 23.40 0.07 19.10
N LYS A 168 23.14 -0.53 17.93
CA LYS A 168 21.91 -1.26 17.66
C LYS A 168 21.86 -2.58 18.44
N THR A 169 20.82 -2.75 19.22
CA THR A 169 20.51 -3.98 19.97
C THR A 169 19.09 -4.44 19.69
N LYS A 170 18.74 -5.64 20.15
CA LYS A 170 17.36 -6.14 20.06
C LYS A 170 16.36 -5.24 20.81
N ASP A 171 16.79 -4.59 21.86
CA ASP A 171 15.92 -3.79 22.72
C ASP A 171 15.68 -2.39 22.17
N ASN A 172 16.59 -1.84 21.34
CA ASN A 172 16.50 -0.49 20.81
C ASN A 172 16.35 -0.38 19.27
N ILE A 173 16.38 -1.51 18.57
CA ILE A 173 16.28 -1.51 17.08
C ILE A 173 15.01 -0.81 16.59
N VAL A 174 13.89 -0.91 17.33
CA VAL A 174 12.64 -0.23 16.99
C VAL A 174 12.83 1.28 17.01
N SER A 175 13.55 1.82 17.99
CA SER A 175 13.85 3.26 18.05
C SER A 175 14.67 3.73 16.86
N HIS A 176 15.70 2.99 16.44
CA HIS A 176 16.47 3.30 15.25
C HIS A 176 15.64 3.24 13.96
N ARG A 177 14.69 2.29 13.85
CA ARG A 177 13.75 2.21 12.73
C ARG A 177 12.81 3.40 12.71
N VAL A 178 12.27 3.82 13.85
CA VAL A 178 11.42 5.03 13.96
C VAL A 178 12.20 6.27 13.54
N VAL A 179 13.46 6.43 13.97
CA VAL A 179 14.31 7.55 13.55
C VAL A 179 14.49 7.54 12.03
N ALA A 180 14.83 6.39 11.44
CA ALA A 180 15.05 6.27 10.00
C ALA A 180 13.79 6.62 9.18
N ASP A 181 12.63 6.08 9.56
CA ASP A 181 11.36 6.31 8.90
C ASP A 181 10.91 7.78 9.00
N HIS A 182 10.94 8.33 10.21
CA HIS A 182 10.55 9.71 10.44
C HIS A 182 11.50 10.69 9.77
N LEU A 183 12.82 10.47 9.82
CA LEU A 183 13.79 11.32 9.16
C LEU A 183 13.54 11.40 7.65
N ARG A 184 13.28 10.27 7.02
CA ARG A 184 12.95 10.21 5.60
C ARG A 184 11.67 10.98 5.28
N SER A 185 10.58 10.71 6.01
CA SER A 185 9.29 11.38 5.82
C SER A 185 9.38 12.90 6.05
N ILE A 186 10.08 13.32 7.10
CA ILE A 186 10.33 14.74 7.43
C ILE A 186 11.10 15.43 6.31
N SER A 187 12.13 14.77 5.78
CA SER A 187 12.99 15.34 4.73
C SER A 187 12.18 15.63 3.46
N PHE A 188 11.31 14.72 3.05
CA PHE A 188 10.42 14.93 1.90
C PHE A 188 9.39 16.04 2.18
N LEU A 189 8.75 16.04 3.35
CA LEU A 189 7.77 17.08 3.70
C LEU A 189 8.38 18.48 3.71
N ILE A 190 9.60 18.62 4.25
CA ILE A 190 10.31 19.91 4.25
C ILE A 190 10.70 20.32 2.83
N ALA A 191 11.18 19.38 2.01
CA ALA A 191 11.51 19.64 0.61
C ALA A 191 10.29 20.13 -0.20
N GLU A 192 9.09 19.65 0.12
CA GLU A 192 7.82 20.09 -0.45
C GLU A 192 7.26 21.37 0.19
N GLY A 193 8.04 22.04 1.04
CA GLY A 193 7.68 23.31 1.64
C GLY A 193 6.74 23.24 2.86
N VAL A 194 6.53 22.05 3.42
CA VAL A 194 5.77 21.92 4.67
C VAL A 194 6.65 22.33 5.84
N LEU A 195 6.20 23.31 6.62
CA LEU A 195 6.88 23.75 7.84
C LEU A 195 6.16 23.27 9.09
N PRO A 196 6.87 23.01 10.19
CA PRO A 196 6.24 22.65 11.46
C PRO A 196 5.26 23.73 11.93
N SER A 197 4.04 23.31 12.32
CA SER A 197 2.99 24.21 12.79
C SER A 197 2.13 23.55 13.88
N ASN A 198 1.14 24.28 14.38
CA ASN A 198 0.22 23.77 15.40
C ASN A 198 -1.04 23.11 14.81
N GLU A 199 -1.18 23.09 13.48
CA GLU A 199 -2.37 22.58 12.81
C GLU A 199 -2.03 21.96 11.43
N GLY A 200 -2.96 21.18 10.88
CA GLY A 200 -2.87 20.62 9.55
C GLY A 200 -1.63 19.74 9.34
N ARG A 201 -1.09 19.76 8.13
CA ARG A 201 0.10 18.96 7.74
C ARG A 201 1.35 19.32 8.54
N GLY A 202 1.52 20.59 8.88
CA GLY A 202 2.66 21.05 9.68
C GLY A 202 2.64 20.53 11.12
N TYR A 203 1.45 20.26 11.68
CA TYR A 203 1.34 19.61 12.98
C TYR A 203 1.85 18.16 12.95
N VAL A 204 1.52 17.40 11.92
CA VAL A 204 2.02 16.03 11.74
C VAL A 204 3.54 16.03 11.62
N LEU A 205 4.09 16.94 10.81
CA LEU A 205 5.56 17.12 10.71
C LEU A 205 6.18 17.43 12.06
N ARG A 206 5.58 18.34 12.84
CA ARG A 206 6.05 18.67 14.19
C ARG A 206 6.05 17.47 15.14
N LEU A 207 4.99 16.63 15.11
CA LEU A 207 4.95 15.41 15.91
C LEU A 207 6.06 14.42 15.53
N SER A 208 6.31 14.23 14.24
CA SER A 208 7.40 13.37 13.76
C SER A 208 8.77 13.87 14.21
N LEU A 209 9.00 15.20 14.21
CA LEU A 209 10.23 15.81 14.74
C LEU A 209 10.41 15.57 16.26
N ILE A 210 9.32 15.60 17.02
CA ILE A 210 9.36 15.33 18.47
C ILE A 210 9.75 13.87 18.75
N HIS A 211 9.30 12.93 17.92
CA HIS A 211 9.62 11.51 18.08
C HIS A 211 11.08 11.18 17.79
N ILE A 212 11.73 11.92 16.90
CA ILE A 212 13.16 11.76 16.64
C ILE A 212 14.00 12.22 17.83
#